data_d76548925c2a755461e0c3e3dde13e37
#
_entry.id   d76548925c2a755461e0c3e3dde13e37
#
_cell.length_a   1.000
_cell.length_b   1.000
_cell.length_c   1.000
_cell.angle_alpha   90.00
_cell.angle_beta   90.00
_cell.angle_gamma   90.00
#
_symmetry.space_group_name_H-M   'P 1'
#
loop_
_entity.id
_entity.type
_entity.pdbx_description
1 polymer ?
#
loop_
_entity_poly.entity_id
_entity_poly.type
_entity_poly.pdbx_seq_one_letter_code
_entity_poly.pdbx_strand_id
1 'polypeptide(L)'
;MAPRAVIFGQGDVRWCGNEAGVTRKTEWNVLPFNNKDLTEITGLTDWEEDNIGRRDRLYNGHFLHYQQAEVDTSIREGWFYRDDVYQKVRSADDVFDIYERSVGGNSTFILNVPPNRDGKFSDQDVKVLSETGKRIKETYSKDLLQGAKGPKQVLDHNDVTYSLLNNNQLIIETPTPVIFNRIMLQEAVSTHGERVESHAVDAWIDGEWKEIATATNIGYKRILRFSEVTTRKIRLRVLQDRGSVAISRIAAYYYKMRPPQLTILQDKTGKVSIDEKKQPFDWKNQDKKDVKDKDKDFNIYYTTDGSEPGINSLKYNGPFEKEQGTIKAVAILKGDRGAVQTEVVGIAKNKWKLAESKEGTKNHSAEAAFDANPKTFWQSENQNVPQNLSLDLGALYTLTGMAYTPQTAFGGGMMAKGIVEISADGKKWEAISAFEFGNLVNNPSKRSLYFKQAVKARYVRVTAQEIAGNSQALTIAELDFF
;
A
#
# COMPACT_ATOMS: atom_id res chain seq x y z
N MET A 1 35.75 -11.40 2.21
CA MET A 1 34.55 -10.99 2.97
C MET A 1 34.41 -9.47 2.87
N ALA A 2 33.19 -8.95 2.79
CA ALA A 2 32.91 -7.51 2.70
C ALA A 2 32.45 -7.01 4.10
N PRO A 3 33.37 -6.58 4.99
CA PRO A 3 33.07 -6.31 6.40
C PRO A 3 32.13 -5.11 6.64
N ARG A 4 31.74 -4.40 5.57
CA ARG A 4 30.80 -3.29 5.59
C ARG A 4 29.52 -3.60 4.79
N ALA A 5 29.32 -4.86 4.39
CA ALA A 5 28.10 -5.23 3.70
C ALA A 5 26.93 -5.24 4.70
N VAL A 6 25.81 -4.66 4.28
CA VAL A 6 24.54 -4.79 5.02
C VAL A 6 24.00 -6.20 4.76
N ILE A 7 23.70 -6.94 5.83
CA ILE A 7 23.18 -8.30 5.77
C ILE A 7 21.67 -8.26 5.97
N PHE A 8 20.96 -8.72 4.94
CA PHE A 8 19.51 -8.87 4.97
C PHE A 8 19.10 -10.15 5.72
N GLY A 9 17.96 -10.10 6.40
CA GLY A 9 17.43 -11.21 7.19
C GLY A 9 17.80 -11.11 8.65
N GLN A 10 18.60 -12.02 9.16
CA GLN A 10 18.98 -12.07 10.59
C GLN A 10 20.11 -11.10 10.98
N GLY A 11 20.67 -10.37 10.03
CA GLY A 11 21.76 -9.43 10.28
C GLY A 11 21.25 -8.02 10.57
N ASP A 12 21.59 -7.08 9.65
CA ASP A 12 21.36 -5.64 9.86
C ASP A 12 19.95 -5.19 9.51
N VAL A 13 19.31 -5.86 8.55
CA VAL A 13 17.98 -5.51 8.02
C VAL A 13 17.03 -6.69 8.17
N ARG A 14 15.89 -6.42 8.77
CA ARG A 14 14.84 -7.39 9.07
C ARG A 14 13.72 -7.33 8.03
N TRP A 15 13.42 -8.47 7.41
CA TRP A 15 12.22 -8.63 6.60
C TRP A 15 10.95 -8.61 7.49
N CYS A 16 9.94 -7.88 7.07
CA CYS A 16 8.72 -7.65 7.84
C CYS A 16 7.50 -8.42 7.34
N GLY A 17 7.70 -9.49 6.57
CA GLY A 17 6.63 -10.43 6.21
C GLY A 17 5.75 -10.00 5.05
N ASN A 18 6.07 -8.94 4.31
CA ASN A 18 5.32 -8.57 3.13
C ASN A 18 6.21 -8.03 2.02
N GLU A 19 5.73 -8.14 0.80
CA GLU A 19 6.36 -7.65 -0.40
C GLU A 19 5.39 -6.74 -1.19
N ALA A 20 4.42 -6.15 -0.49
CA ALA A 20 3.37 -5.35 -1.09
C ALA A 20 3.50 -3.84 -0.80
N GLY A 21 4.54 -3.44 -0.07
CA GLY A 21 4.75 -2.05 0.36
C GLY A 21 3.83 -1.65 1.52
N VAL A 22 3.34 -2.61 2.29
CA VAL A 22 2.54 -2.35 3.49
C VAL A 22 3.46 -1.98 4.64
N THR A 23 3.08 -0.95 5.39
CA THR A 23 3.84 -0.43 6.54
C THR A 23 3.04 -0.61 7.82
N ARG A 24 3.74 -0.76 8.94
CA ARG A 24 3.14 -0.82 10.27
C ARG A 24 2.96 0.59 10.86
N LYS A 25 1.99 0.74 11.74
CA LYS A 25 1.75 2.00 12.46
C LYS A 25 2.91 2.33 13.39
N THR A 26 3.45 1.31 14.06
CA THR A 26 4.56 1.40 14.98
C THR A 26 5.65 0.43 14.55
N GLU A 27 6.82 0.93 14.17
CA GLU A 27 7.95 0.11 13.79
C GLU A 27 9.16 0.42 14.66
N TRP A 28 9.65 -0.59 15.35
CA TRP A 28 10.82 -0.52 16.22
C TRP A 28 12.00 -1.20 15.56
N ASN A 29 13.17 -0.61 15.67
CA ASN A 29 14.42 -1.17 15.19
C ASN A 29 15.36 -1.60 16.31
N VAL A 30 15.13 -1.14 17.56
CA VAL A 30 15.79 -1.66 18.75
C VAL A 30 14.94 -2.80 19.31
N LEU A 31 15.42 -4.04 19.16
CA LEU A 31 14.69 -5.26 19.44
C LEU A 31 15.35 -6.08 20.55
N PRO A 32 14.56 -6.86 21.33
CA PRO A 32 15.06 -7.76 22.35
C PRO A 32 15.56 -9.08 21.75
N PHE A 33 16.68 -9.57 22.29
CA PHE A 33 17.26 -10.87 21.93
C PHE A 33 17.70 -11.64 23.17
N ASN A 34 17.70 -12.98 23.09
CA ASN A 34 18.20 -13.84 24.17
C ASN A 34 19.72 -13.91 24.20
N ASN A 35 20.38 -13.83 23.06
CA ASN A 35 21.81 -13.97 22.90
C ASN A 35 22.43 -12.81 22.09
N LYS A 36 23.77 -12.74 22.12
CA LYS A 36 24.52 -11.70 21.41
C LYS A 36 24.61 -11.95 19.89
N ASP A 37 24.37 -13.16 19.45
CA ASP A 37 24.65 -13.60 18.08
C ASP A 37 23.47 -13.35 17.15
N LEU A 38 22.41 -12.70 17.62
CA LEU A 38 21.19 -12.39 16.86
C LEU A 38 20.49 -13.64 16.30
N THR A 39 20.78 -14.83 16.85
CA THR A 39 20.23 -16.08 16.34
C THR A 39 18.84 -16.40 16.89
N GLU A 40 18.44 -15.72 17.97
CA GLU A 40 17.16 -15.95 18.64
C GLU A 40 16.59 -14.64 19.17
N ILE A 41 15.37 -14.30 18.77
CA ILE A 41 14.63 -13.13 19.24
C ILE A 41 13.77 -13.53 20.43
N THR A 42 13.99 -12.90 21.58
CA THR A 42 13.30 -13.23 22.83
C THR A 42 11.81 -12.99 22.74
N GLY A 43 11.03 -14.04 22.99
CA GLY A 43 9.59 -13.96 23.01
C GLY A 43 8.96 -13.64 21.67
N LEU A 44 9.74 -13.70 20.59
CA LEU A 44 9.27 -13.51 19.21
C LEU A 44 9.20 -14.89 18.55
N THR A 45 8.01 -15.31 18.23
CA THR A 45 7.77 -16.47 17.37
C THR A 45 7.59 -16.06 15.92
N ASP A 46 7.40 -14.74 15.67
CA ASP A 46 7.08 -14.19 14.37
C ASP A 46 7.73 -12.82 14.18
N TRP A 47 8.60 -12.69 13.18
CA TRP A 47 9.25 -11.44 12.76
C TRP A 47 8.30 -10.45 12.11
N GLU A 48 7.13 -10.93 11.74
CA GLU A 48 6.05 -10.17 11.12
C GLU A 48 5.15 -9.48 12.15
N GLU A 49 5.33 -9.78 13.45
CA GLU A 49 4.52 -9.23 14.54
C GLU A 49 4.57 -7.69 14.55
N ASP A 50 3.40 -7.06 14.65
CA ASP A 50 3.28 -5.63 14.84
C ASP A 50 3.83 -5.21 16.21
N ASN A 51 4.46 -4.02 16.26
CA ASN A 51 4.93 -3.40 17.50
C ASN A 51 5.89 -4.30 18.32
N ILE A 52 6.76 -4.99 17.61
CA ILE A 52 7.65 -6.03 18.11
C ILE A 52 8.59 -5.54 19.24
N GLY A 53 9.00 -4.26 19.23
CA GLY A 53 9.84 -3.63 20.24
C GLY A 53 9.07 -2.97 21.40
N ARG A 54 7.80 -3.32 21.63
CA ARG A 54 7.02 -2.77 22.77
C ARG A 54 7.60 -3.18 24.14
N ARG A 55 7.27 -2.43 25.19
CA ARG A 55 7.88 -2.57 26.53
C ARG A 55 7.84 -3.98 27.09
N ASP A 56 6.70 -4.65 27.04
CA ASP A 56 6.53 -6.01 27.58
C ASP A 56 7.43 -7.02 26.87
N ARG A 57 7.76 -6.81 25.61
CA ARG A 57 8.72 -7.63 24.87
C ARG A 57 10.16 -7.28 25.25
N LEU A 58 10.48 -5.98 25.39
CA LEU A 58 11.84 -5.55 25.79
C LEU A 58 12.26 -6.12 27.13
N TYR A 59 11.37 -6.17 28.12
CA TYR A 59 11.68 -6.69 29.46
C TYR A 59 11.97 -8.19 29.50
N ASN A 60 11.57 -8.92 28.47
CA ASN A 60 11.86 -10.35 28.35
C ASN A 60 13.20 -10.63 27.67
N GLY A 61 13.91 -9.62 27.15
CA GLY A 61 15.19 -9.76 26.48
C GLY A 61 16.39 -9.60 27.40
N HIS A 62 17.48 -10.30 27.10
CA HIS A 62 18.76 -10.12 27.75
C HIS A 62 19.67 -9.11 27.06
N PHE A 63 19.49 -8.94 25.76
CA PHE A 63 20.24 -8.02 24.89
C PHE A 63 19.31 -7.22 24.03
N LEU A 64 19.72 -6.00 23.70
CA LEU A 64 19.05 -5.14 22.71
C LEU A 64 19.97 -4.98 21.50
N HIS A 65 19.42 -5.20 20.31
CA HIS A 65 20.11 -4.99 19.06
C HIS A 65 19.32 -4.07 18.16
N TYR A 66 20.04 -3.24 17.41
CA TYR A 66 19.45 -2.46 16.33
C TYR A 66 19.37 -3.33 15.08
N GLN A 67 18.15 -3.52 14.57
CA GLN A 67 17.87 -4.27 13.35
C GLN A 67 16.81 -3.52 12.55
N GLN A 68 17.25 -2.83 11.51
CA GLN A 68 16.39 -1.97 10.69
C GLN A 68 15.27 -2.78 10.07
N ALA A 69 14.03 -2.33 10.27
CA ALA A 69 12.89 -2.90 9.58
C ALA A 69 12.94 -2.54 8.09
N GLU A 70 12.54 -3.47 7.25
CA GLU A 70 12.40 -3.29 5.81
C GLU A 70 10.93 -3.24 5.41
N VAL A 71 10.65 -2.45 4.38
CA VAL A 71 9.42 -2.49 3.60
C VAL A 71 9.83 -2.65 2.15
N ASP A 72 9.43 -3.74 1.52
CA ASP A 72 9.74 -3.99 0.11
C ASP A 72 8.51 -4.15 -0.76
N THR A 73 8.68 -3.91 -2.05
CA THR A 73 7.69 -4.20 -3.07
C THR A 73 8.32 -4.12 -4.45
N SER A 74 7.63 -4.65 -5.46
CA SER A 74 8.01 -4.45 -6.85
C SER A 74 7.33 -3.21 -7.45
N ILE A 75 8.06 -2.51 -8.33
CA ILE A 75 7.49 -1.43 -9.15
C ILE A 75 6.46 -1.96 -10.14
N ARG A 76 6.55 -3.26 -10.49
CA ARG A 76 5.65 -3.95 -11.41
C ARG A 76 4.72 -4.92 -10.69
N GLU A 77 3.66 -5.30 -11.35
CA GLU A 77 2.81 -6.41 -10.94
C GLU A 77 3.64 -7.72 -10.96
N GLY A 78 3.92 -8.28 -9.77
CA GLY A 78 4.85 -9.39 -9.55
C GLY A 78 6.31 -8.95 -9.50
N TRP A 79 7.23 -9.92 -9.19
CA TRP A 79 8.64 -9.67 -8.97
C TRP A 79 9.48 -9.63 -10.25
N PHE A 80 8.98 -10.21 -11.34
CA PHE A 80 9.73 -10.40 -12.56
C PHE A 80 9.10 -9.62 -13.72
N TYR A 81 9.94 -9.22 -14.66
CA TYR A 81 9.52 -8.62 -15.92
C TYR A 81 8.76 -9.64 -16.78
N ARG A 82 7.67 -9.21 -17.40
CA ARG A 82 6.92 -9.94 -18.42
C ARG A 82 6.83 -9.10 -19.68
N ASP A 83 6.92 -9.75 -20.83
CA ASP A 83 6.79 -9.09 -22.15
C ASP A 83 5.33 -8.78 -22.51
N ASP A 84 4.37 -9.09 -21.63
CA ASP A 84 2.97 -8.77 -21.91
C ASP A 84 2.70 -7.28 -21.70
N VAL A 85 1.88 -6.70 -22.58
CA VAL A 85 1.50 -5.29 -22.53
C VAL A 85 0.56 -4.94 -21.36
N TYR A 86 0.12 -5.94 -20.61
CA TYR A 86 -0.86 -5.81 -19.54
C TYR A 86 -0.22 -5.77 -18.15
N GLN A 87 1.07 -6.08 -18.03
CA GLN A 87 1.76 -5.99 -16.75
C GLN A 87 1.73 -4.55 -16.22
N LYS A 88 0.99 -4.33 -15.14
CA LYS A 88 0.84 -3.00 -14.52
C LYS A 88 2.15 -2.54 -13.88
N VAL A 89 2.42 -1.24 -14.01
CA VAL A 89 3.50 -0.53 -13.31
C VAL A 89 2.88 0.40 -12.29
N ARG A 90 3.44 0.47 -11.08
CA ARG A 90 3.00 1.42 -10.05
C ARG A 90 3.15 2.84 -10.55
N SER A 91 2.25 3.73 -10.12
CA SER A 91 2.41 5.15 -10.38
C SER A 91 3.47 5.77 -9.48
N ALA A 92 4.02 6.91 -9.89
CA ALA A 92 4.93 7.69 -9.05
C ALA A 92 4.25 8.17 -7.75
N ASP A 93 2.92 8.36 -7.75
CA ASP A 93 2.17 8.68 -6.53
C ASP A 93 2.19 7.53 -5.53
N ASP A 94 2.00 6.29 -6.01
CA ASP A 94 2.01 5.10 -5.18
C ASP A 94 3.41 4.86 -4.58
N VAL A 95 4.46 4.92 -5.40
CA VAL A 95 5.85 4.74 -4.93
C VAL A 95 6.26 5.84 -3.95
N PHE A 96 5.86 7.10 -4.20
CA PHE A 96 6.14 8.20 -3.28
C PHE A 96 5.39 8.06 -1.95
N ASP A 97 4.13 7.61 -1.99
CA ASP A 97 3.37 7.33 -0.77
C ASP A 97 4.01 6.20 0.07
N ILE A 98 4.45 5.12 -0.58
CA ILE A 98 5.17 4.04 0.10
C ILE A 98 6.49 4.58 0.71
N TYR A 99 7.23 5.42 -0.02
CA TYR A 99 8.44 6.07 0.51
C TYR A 99 8.14 6.87 1.79
N GLU A 100 7.12 7.74 1.78
CA GLU A 100 6.76 8.54 2.96
C GLU A 100 6.31 7.67 4.14
N ARG A 101 5.58 6.57 3.89
CA ARG A 101 5.11 5.66 4.94
C ARG A 101 6.20 4.75 5.49
N SER A 102 7.11 4.28 4.65
CA SER A 102 8.18 3.36 5.04
C SER A 102 9.36 4.13 5.65
N VAL A 103 10.02 4.98 4.88
CA VAL A 103 11.15 5.78 5.35
C VAL A 103 10.73 6.77 6.44
N GLY A 104 9.56 7.38 6.29
CA GLY A 104 8.93 8.21 7.32
C GLY A 104 8.23 7.43 8.42
N GLY A 105 8.22 6.12 8.38
CA GLY A 105 7.69 5.19 9.38
C GLY A 105 8.77 4.38 10.09
N ASN A 106 10.02 4.86 10.09
CA ASN A 106 11.16 4.21 10.75
C ASN A 106 11.61 2.90 10.08
N SER A 107 11.42 2.76 8.76
CA SER A 107 11.81 1.57 7.98
C SER A 107 12.72 1.91 6.81
N THR A 108 13.43 0.91 6.29
CA THR A 108 14.11 0.99 4.99
C THR A 108 13.12 0.64 3.88
N PHE A 109 13.16 1.36 2.78
CA PHE A 109 12.36 1.03 1.60
C PHE A 109 13.22 0.40 0.51
N ILE A 110 12.88 -0.81 0.10
CA ILE A 110 13.49 -1.53 -1.02
C ILE A 110 12.45 -1.67 -2.14
N LEU A 111 12.76 -1.09 -3.30
CA LEU A 111 11.90 -1.17 -4.47
C LEU A 111 12.55 -2.08 -5.51
N ASN A 112 11.95 -3.24 -5.77
CA ASN A 112 12.37 -4.11 -6.84
C ASN A 112 12.01 -3.49 -8.20
N VAL A 113 12.99 -3.40 -9.09
CA VAL A 113 12.83 -2.95 -10.48
C VAL A 113 13.37 -4.05 -11.39
N PRO A 114 12.51 -4.95 -11.89
CA PRO A 114 12.98 -6.10 -12.66
C PRO A 114 13.50 -5.65 -14.02
N PRO A 115 14.70 -6.11 -14.42
CA PRO A 115 15.22 -5.81 -15.74
C PRO A 115 14.41 -6.52 -16.84
N ASN A 116 14.32 -5.89 -18.01
CA ASN A 116 13.77 -6.50 -19.21
C ASN A 116 14.74 -7.56 -19.78
N ARG A 117 14.38 -8.20 -20.89
CA ARG A 117 15.21 -9.25 -21.50
C ARG A 117 16.57 -8.76 -22.02
N ASP A 118 16.73 -7.44 -22.22
CA ASP A 118 18.01 -6.83 -22.58
C ASP A 118 18.89 -6.50 -21.37
N GLY A 119 18.44 -6.84 -20.15
CA GLY A 119 19.11 -6.52 -18.90
C GLY A 119 19.02 -5.04 -18.51
N LYS A 120 18.04 -4.30 -19.03
CA LYS A 120 17.82 -2.86 -18.78
C LYS A 120 16.49 -2.63 -18.07
N PHE A 121 16.37 -1.52 -17.37
CA PHE A 121 15.06 -1.04 -16.93
C PHE A 121 14.26 -0.60 -18.16
N SER A 122 12.97 -0.88 -18.16
CA SER A 122 12.09 -0.40 -19.23
C SER A 122 11.83 1.10 -19.07
N ASP A 123 11.54 1.79 -20.18
CA ASP A 123 11.29 3.25 -20.19
C ASP A 123 10.18 3.67 -19.22
N GLN A 124 9.17 2.83 -19.05
CA GLN A 124 8.07 3.09 -18.13
C GLN A 124 8.53 3.06 -16.67
N ASP A 125 9.39 2.11 -16.30
CA ASP A 125 9.96 2.02 -14.95
C ASP A 125 10.87 3.22 -14.68
N VAL A 126 11.73 3.57 -15.65
CA VAL A 126 12.62 4.74 -15.58
C VAL A 126 11.82 6.03 -15.37
N LYS A 127 10.70 6.19 -16.08
CA LYS A 127 9.82 7.35 -15.93
C LYS A 127 9.26 7.44 -14.50
N VAL A 128 8.74 6.35 -13.95
CA VAL A 128 8.20 6.32 -12.58
C VAL A 128 9.29 6.61 -11.55
N LEU A 129 10.46 5.99 -11.67
CA LEU A 129 11.60 6.23 -10.77
C LEU A 129 12.05 7.68 -10.80
N SER A 130 12.22 8.25 -12.01
CA SER A 130 12.64 9.64 -12.20
C SER A 130 11.65 10.63 -11.58
N GLU A 131 10.35 10.40 -11.82
CA GLU A 131 9.32 11.27 -11.26
C GLU A 131 9.23 11.15 -9.73
N THR A 132 9.34 9.93 -9.18
CA THR A 132 9.38 9.72 -7.73
C THR A 132 10.58 10.41 -7.10
N GLY A 133 11.78 10.24 -7.67
CA GLY A 133 12.99 10.91 -7.20
C GLY A 133 12.89 12.44 -7.26
N LYS A 134 12.28 13.00 -8.32
CA LYS A 134 11.97 14.42 -8.42
C LYS A 134 11.07 14.90 -7.29
N ARG A 135 9.98 14.17 -6.99
CA ARG A 135 9.06 14.52 -5.89
C ARG A 135 9.75 14.50 -4.52
N ILE A 136 10.55 13.48 -4.26
CA ILE A 136 11.35 13.40 -3.01
C ILE A 136 12.23 14.62 -2.89
N LYS A 137 12.97 14.97 -3.95
CA LYS A 137 13.86 16.12 -3.98
C LYS A 137 13.10 17.44 -3.80
N GLU A 138 12.01 17.66 -4.53
CA GLU A 138 11.19 18.87 -4.43
C GLU A 138 10.62 19.07 -3.04
N THR A 139 10.21 17.98 -2.37
CA THR A 139 9.60 18.03 -1.04
C THR A 139 10.63 18.22 0.06
N TYR A 140 11.74 17.45 0.04
CA TYR A 140 12.64 17.30 1.19
C TYR A 140 13.99 17.97 1.06
N SER A 141 14.31 18.66 -0.06
CA SER A 141 15.62 19.31 -0.23
C SER A 141 15.77 20.60 0.55
N LYS A 142 14.67 21.28 0.91
CA LYS A 142 14.69 22.57 1.61
C LYS A 142 13.99 22.45 2.95
N ASP A 143 14.77 22.47 4.03
CA ASP A 143 14.23 22.58 5.37
C ASP A 143 13.74 24.02 5.64
N LEU A 144 12.45 24.13 5.97
CA LEU A 144 11.80 25.41 6.24
C LEU A 144 12.09 25.96 7.64
N LEU A 145 12.74 25.18 8.51
CA LEU A 145 13.19 25.59 9.84
C LEU A 145 14.60 26.21 9.81
N GLN A 146 15.21 26.38 8.65
CA GLN A 146 16.51 27.02 8.55
C GLN A 146 16.51 28.42 9.17
N GLY A 147 17.46 28.69 10.09
CA GLY A 147 17.53 29.94 10.83
C GLY A 147 16.54 30.11 11.97
N ALA A 148 15.78 29.06 12.32
CA ALA A 148 14.88 29.06 13.46
C ALA A 148 15.63 29.13 14.80
N LYS A 149 14.96 29.64 15.83
CA LYS A 149 15.39 29.61 17.23
C LYS A 149 14.92 28.32 17.87
N GLY A 150 15.82 27.68 18.64
CA GLY A 150 15.61 26.41 19.34
C GLY A 150 16.94 25.80 19.75
N PRO A 151 16.97 24.59 20.30
CA PRO A 151 18.24 23.89 20.56
C PRO A 151 18.98 23.68 19.24
N LYS A 152 20.23 24.16 19.18
CA LYS A 152 21.02 24.11 17.95
C LYS A 152 21.22 22.70 17.41
N GLN A 153 21.36 21.74 18.32
CA GLN A 153 21.66 20.35 18.00
C GLN A 153 20.55 19.64 17.20
N VAL A 154 19.31 20.13 17.28
CA VAL A 154 18.20 19.55 16.49
C VAL A 154 17.99 20.26 15.16
N LEU A 155 18.74 21.36 14.90
CA LEU A 155 18.62 22.22 13.72
C LEU A 155 19.90 22.27 12.87
N ASP A 156 20.98 21.61 13.31
CA ASP A 156 22.32 21.68 12.69
C ASP A 156 22.52 20.68 11.54
N HIS A 157 21.52 19.86 11.25
CA HIS A 157 21.55 18.81 10.24
C HIS A 157 22.64 17.74 10.47
N ASN A 158 23.07 17.56 11.72
CA ASN A 158 24.07 16.57 12.12
C ASN A 158 23.39 15.48 12.96
N ASP A 159 23.26 14.27 12.43
CA ASP A 159 22.55 13.16 13.08
C ASP A 159 23.25 12.60 14.34
N VAL A 160 24.50 13.04 14.63
CA VAL A 160 25.23 12.63 15.84
C VAL A 160 25.07 13.60 17.00
N THR A 161 24.61 14.82 16.75
CA THR A 161 24.25 15.80 17.79
C THR A 161 22.81 15.60 18.23
N TYR A 162 22.49 15.94 19.47
CA TYR A 162 21.12 15.81 19.98
C TYR A 162 20.84 16.79 21.12
N SER A 163 19.58 17.00 21.41
CA SER A 163 19.09 17.67 22.60
C SER A 163 18.28 16.72 23.45
N LEU A 164 18.60 16.64 24.74
CA LEU A 164 17.72 15.99 25.72
C LEU A 164 16.50 16.88 25.95
N LEU A 165 15.31 16.28 25.96
CA LEU A 165 14.09 17.02 26.18
C LEU A 165 13.87 17.33 27.67
N ASN A 166 13.60 18.60 27.96
CA ASN A 166 13.11 19.02 29.26
C ASN A 166 11.58 19.05 29.26
N ASN A 167 10.95 18.46 30.28
CA ASN A 167 9.50 18.37 30.38
C ASN A 167 8.83 17.74 29.13
N ASN A 168 9.54 16.81 28.48
CA ASN A 168 9.05 16.08 27.30
C ASN A 168 8.56 16.98 26.15
N GLN A 169 9.13 18.16 25.98
CA GLN A 169 8.77 19.06 24.90
C GLN A 169 9.97 19.80 24.29
N LEU A 170 9.78 20.21 23.05
CA LEU A 170 10.74 20.99 22.27
C LEU A 170 9.97 22.05 21.48
N ILE A 171 10.40 23.31 21.58
CA ILE A 171 9.80 24.45 20.86
C ILE A 171 10.79 25.00 19.88
N ILE A 172 10.33 25.22 18.64
CA ILE A 172 11.07 25.85 17.55
C ILE A 172 10.32 27.10 17.11
N GLU A 173 11.01 28.22 16.93
CA GLU A 173 10.43 29.47 16.45
C GLU A 173 11.19 29.99 15.23
N THR A 174 10.49 30.13 14.09
CA THR A 174 11.04 30.68 12.85
C THR A 174 11.02 32.22 12.83
N PRO A 175 11.96 32.87 12.14
CA PRO A 175 11.97 34.33 12.04
C PRO A 175 10.70 34.94 11.42
N THR A 176 10.13 34.24 10.44
CA THR A 176 8.88 34.59 9.75
C THR A 176 7.94 33.40 9.74
N PRO A 177 6.62 33.58 9.57
CA PRO A 177 5.72 32.47 9.37
C PRO A 177 6.15 31.58 8.21
N VAL A 178 6.09 30.25 8.40
CA VAL A 178 6.37 29.25 7.37
C VAL A 178 5.11 28.45 7.08
N ILE A 179 4.95 28.07 5.82
CA ILE A 179 3.87 27.21 5.34
C ILE A 179 4.44 25.81 5.15
N PHE A 180 3.87 24.81 5.81
CA PHE A 180 4.34 23.42 5.73
C PHE A 180 3.21 22.43 5.96
N ASN A 181 3.43 21.18 5.53
CA ASN A 181 2.50 20.08 5.70
C ASN A 181 3.22 18.74 5.95
N ARG A 182 4.52 18.80 6.21
CA ARG A 182 5.40 17.70 6.60
C ARG A 182 6.30 18.13 7.74
N ILE A 183 6.38 17.31 8.78
CA ILE A 183 7.40 17.40 9.83
C ILE A 183 8.20 16.10 9.82
N MET A 184 9.52 16.20 9.84
CA MET A 184 10.42 15.08 10.02
C MET A 184 11.09 15.19 11.39
N LEU A 185 11.08 14.07 12.12
CA LEU A 185 11.63 13.91 13.46
C LEU A 185 12.64 12.76 13.45
N GLN A 186 13.72 12.88 14.25
CA GLN A 186 14.70 11.81 14.49
C GLN A 186 15.09 11.77 15.95
N GLU A 187 15.19 10.59 16.52
CA GLU A 187 15.83 10.33 17.81
C GLU A 187 17.33 10.06 17.60
N ALA A 188 18.12 10.32 18.62
CA ALA A 188 19.56 9.96 18.66
C ALA A 188 19.74 8.46 18.93
N VAL A 189 19.25 7.61 18.03
CA VAL A 189 19.14 6.16 18.24
C VAL A 189 20.49 5.50 18.52
N SER A 190 21.57 5.94 17.86
CA SER A 190 22.92 5.37 18.03
C SER A 190 23.49 5.51 19.44
N THR A 191 23.02 6.49 20.21
CA THR A 191 23.54 6.80 21.56
C THR A 191 22.51 6.57 22.67
N HIS A 192 21.21 6.73 22.35
CA HIS A 192 20.12 6.69 23.32
C HIS A 192 19.09 5.60 23.04
N GLY A 193 19.14 4.94 21.87
CA GLY A 193 18.11 4.01 21.43
C GLY A 193 16.79 4.72 21.06
N GLU A 194 15.75 3.94 20.85
CA GLU A 194 14.40 4.44 20.59
C GLU A 194 13.63 4.58 21.90
N ARG A 195 13.27 5.80 22.27
CA ARG A 195 12.66 6.13 23.56
C ARG A 195 11.24 6.62 23.49
N VAL A 196 10.84 7.24 22.39
CA VAL A 196 9.49 7.80 22.20
C VAL A 196 8.51 6.69 21.84
N GLU A 197 7.44 6.56 22.62
CA GLU A 197 6.34 5.61 22.35
C GLU A 197 5.14 6.28 21.70
N SER A 198 4.88 7.55 22.04
CA SER A 198 3.89 8.37 21.36
C SER A 198 4.23 9.84 21.48
N HIS A 199 3.89 10.60 20.46
CA HIS A 199 4.17 12.03 20.39
C HIS A 199 3.09 12.78 19.62
N ALA A 200 3.07 14.11 19.82
CA ALA A 200 2.24 15.06 19.10
C ALA A 200 3.07 16.25 18.66
N VAL A 201 2.65 16.86 17.57
CA VAL A 201 3.20 18.14 17.09
C VAL A 201 2.08 19.16 17.07
N ASP A 202 2.36 20.33 17.67
CA ASP A 202 1.45 21.46 17.70
C ASP A 202 2.03 22.63 16.90
N ALA A 203 1.13 23.44 16.35
CA ALA A 203 1.42 24.74 15.75
C ALA A 203 0.77 25.86 16.56
N TRP A 204 1.46 27.01 16.68
CA TRP A 204 0.89 28.19 17.32
C TRP A 204 0.04 28.97 16.30
N ILE A 205 -1.28 28.95 16.47
CA ILE A 205 -2.27 29.49 15.54
C ILE A 205 -3.29 30.29 16.35
N ASP A 206 -3.56 31.53 15.96
CA ASP A 206 -4.55 32.40 16.58
C ASP A 206 -4.35 32.60 18.11
N GLY A 207 -3.08 32.64 18.57
CA GLY A 207 -2.76 32.88 19.97
C GLY A 207 -2.80 31.63 20.86
N GLU A 208 -2.96 30.43 20.32
CA GLU A 208 -3.01 29.18 21.08
C GLU A 208 -2.25 28.02 20.36
N TRP A 209 -1.90 26.99 21.12
CA TRP A 209 -1.32 25.79 20.59
C TRP A 209 -2.44 24.87 20.04
N LYS A 210 -2.39 24.57 18.74
CA LYS A 210 -3.29 23.60 18.07
C LYS A 210 -2.52 22.37 17.67
N GLU A 211 -2.98 21.21 18.09
CA GLU A 211 -2.41 19.93 17.67
C GLU A 211 -2.65 19.71 16.17
N ILE A 212 -1.58 19.47 15.42
CA ILE A 212 -1.61 19.30 13.97
C ILE A 212 -1.32 17.86 13.53
N ALA A 213 -0.62 17.10 14.37
CA ALA A 213 -0.35 15.68 14.11
C ALA A 213 -0.03 14.92 15.39
N THR A 214 -0.37 13.63 15.40
CA THR A 214 0.03 12.65 16.43
C THR A 214 0.57 11.38 15.77
N ALA A 215 1.50 10.70 16.43
CA ALA A 215 1.96 9.38 16.01
C ALA A 215 2.51 8.59 17.21
N THR A 216 2.85 7.33 16.94
CA THR A 216 3.49 6.43 17.90
C THR A 216 4.98 6.77 18.07
N ASN A 217 5.90 5.83 17.90
CA ASN A 217 7.34 6.05 18.05
C ASN A 217 7.92 7.03 17.00
N ILE A 218 9.10 7.57 17.26
CA ILE A 218 9.87 8.37 16.31
C ILE A 218 10.93 7.50 15.66
N GLY A 219 11.86 6.94 16.43
CA GLY A 219 12.99 6.16 15.97
C GLY A 219 13.98 6.96 15.14
N TYR A 220 14.65 6.29 14.20
CA TYR A 220 15.62 6.94 13.32
C TYR A 220 14.99 7.98 12.41
N LYS A 221 13.75 7.78 11.93
CA LYS A 221 13.07 8.77 11.09
C LYS A 221 11.55 8.61 11.15
N ARG A 222 10.87 9.69 11.51
CA ARG A 222 9.41 9.80 11.44
C ARG A 222 9.03 11.02 10.59
N ILE A 223 8.22 10.81 9.56
CA ILE A 223 7.61 11.88 8.77
C ILE A 223 6.11 11.91 9.11
N LEU A 224 5.67 13.05 9.64
CA LEU A 224 4.25 13.34 9.88
C LEU A 224 3.68 14.09 8.69
N ARG A 225 2.50 13.69 8.26
CA ARG A 225 1.74 14.28 7.14
C ARG A 225 0.44 14.84 7.67
N PHE A 226 0.13 16.08 7.34
CA PHE A 226 -1.06 16.78 7.79
C PHE A 226 -1.49 17.85 6.79
N SER A 227 -2.65 18.48 7.02
CA SER A 227 -3.12 19.61 6.20
C SER A 227 -2.16 20.80 6.33
N GLU A 228 -2.08 21.61 5.28
CA GLU A 228 -1.24 22.81 5.26
C GLU A 228 -1.49 23.70 6.48
N VAL A 229 -0.41 24.12 7.11
CA VAL A 229 -0.39 24.98 8.29
C VAL A 229 0.58 26.12 8.09
N THR A 230 0.18 27.34 8.50
CA THR A 230 1.03 28.51 8.53
C THR A 230 1.28 28.92 9.96
N THR A 231 2.54 28.91 10.41
CA THR A 231 2.89 29.33 11.79
C THR A 231 4.34 29.80 11.89
N ARG A 232 4.66 30.48 12.99
CA ARG A 232 6.04 30.80 13.41
C ARG A 232 6.55 29.86 14.49
N LYS A 233 5.66 29.16 15.23
CA LYS A 233 6.09 28.34 16.36
C LYS A 233 5.54 26.94 16.23
N ILE A 234 6.42 25.97 16.42
CA ILE A 234 6.13 24.54 16.39
C ILE A 234 6.56 23.98 17.73
N ARG A 235 5.74 23.08 18.29
CA ARG A 235 6.07 22.34 19.51
C ARG A 235 5.96 20.85 19.27
N LEU A 236 7.04 20.11 19.54
CA LEU A 236 6.98 18.66 19.74
C LEU A 236 6.65 18.38 21.19
N ARG A 237 5.69 17.51 21.46
CA ARG A 237 5.38 16.94 22.77
C ARG A 237 5.55 15.43 22.72
N VAL A 238 6.32 14.87 23.63
CA VAL A 238 6.37 13.43 23.87
C VAL A 238 5.30 13.10 24.90
N LEU A 239 4.36 12.25 24.49
CA LEU A 239 3.19 11.88 25.30
C LEU A 239 3.48 10.65 26.15
N GLN A 240 4.28 9.72 25.62
CA GLN A 240 4.77 8.53 26.30
C GLN A 240 6.20 8.24 25.89
N ASP A 241 7.04 7.93 26.85
CA ASP A 241 8.44 7.59 26.64
C ASP A 241 8.85 6.42 27.53
N ARG A 242 10.00 5.84 27.22
CA ARG A 242 10.66 4.75 27.99
C ARG A 242 11.98 5.20 28.61
N GLY A 243 12.14 6.47 28.90
CA GLY A 243 13.31 7.09 29.53
C GLY A 243 13.66 8.43 28.90
N SER A 244 14.80 9.03 29.27
CA SER A 244 15.22 10.35 28.77
C SER A 244 15.25 10.38 27.24
N VAL A 245 14.44 11.25 26.65
CA VAL A 245 14.30 11.37 25.20
C VAL A 245 15.38 12.31 24.64
N ALA A 246 16.09 11.83 23.64
CA ALA A 246 17.11 12.57 22.92
C ALA A 246 16.69 12.75 21.44
N ILE A 247 16.40 13.98 21.05
CA ILE A 247 16.04 14.31 19.67
C ILE A 247 17.28 14.82 18.93
N SER A 248 17.64 14.18 17.82
CA SER A 248 18.76 14.59 16.95
C SER A 248 18.32 15.55 15.85
N ARG A 249 17.04 15.50 15.43
CA ARG A 249 16.60 16.38 14.35
C ARG A 249 15.10 16.66 14.39
N ILE A 250 14.76 17.90 14.05
CA ILE A 250 13.44 18.34 13.63
C ILE A 250 13.57 19.17 12.35
N ALA A 251 12.74 18.90 11.35
CA ALA A 251 12.70 19.63 10.09
C ALA A 251 11.28 19.76 9.58
N ALA A 252 10.97 20.86 8.91
CA ALA A 252 9.68 21.11 8.29
C ALA A 252 9.81 21.22 6.78
N TYR A 253 8.84 20.64 6.07
CA TYR A 253 8.84 20.61 4.61
C TYR A 253 7.47 20.90 4.04
N TYR A 254 7.44 21.29 2.77
CA TYR A 254 6.21 21.51 2.04
C TYR A 254 6.08 20.57 0.86
N TYR A 255 5.11 19.67 0.93
CA TYR A 255 4.68 18.87 -0.20
C TYR A 255 3.60 19.63 -0.98
N LYS A 256 3.89 20.00 -2.22
CA LYS A 256 2.88 20.60 -3.11
C LYS A 256 1.82 19.53 -3.40
N MET A 257 0.60 19.74 -2.89
CA MET A 257 -0.50 18.80 -3.12
C MET A 257 -0.68 18.58 -4.62
N ARG A 258 -0.86 17.32 -4.98
CA ARG A 258 -1.17 16.87 -6.34
C ARG A 258 -2.60 16.33 -6.36
N PRO A 259 -3.21 16.23 -7.54
CA PRO A 259 -4.50 15.56 -7.65
C PRO A 259 -4.42 14.15 -7.05
N PRO A 260 -5.43 13.69 -6.31
CA PRO A 260 -5.41 12.38 -5.66
C PRO A 260 -5.39 11.25 -6.69
N GLN A 261 -4.85 10.10 -6.29
CA GLN A 261 -5.08 8.86 -7.02
C GLN A 261 -6.54 8.44 -6.90
N LEU A 262 -7.04 7.81 -7.95
CA LEU A 262 -8.40 7.35 -8.01
C LEU A 262 -8.49 5.83 -7.89
N THR A 263 -9.63 5.34 -7.43
CA THR A 263 -10.05 3.94 -7.49
C THR A 263 -11.32 3.85 -8.31
N ILE A 264 -11.37 2.92 -9.24
CA ILE A 264 -12.56 2.63 -10.05
C ILE A 264 -13.07 1.27 -9.60
N LEU A 265 -14.33 1.21 -9.16
CA LEU A 265 -14.97 -0.01 -8.67
C LEU A 265 -16.27 -0.24 -9.43
N GLN A 266 -16.58 -1.50 -9.74
CA GLN A 266 -17.85 -1.92 -10.28
C GLN A 266 -18.56 -2.80 -9.24
N ASP A 267 -19.79 -2.48 -8.93
CA ASP A 267 -20.61 -3.30 -8.04
C ASP A 267 -21.24 -4.50 -8.76
N LYS A 268 -21.91 -5.36 -8.00
CA LYS A 268 -22.58 -6.57 -8.50
C LYS A 268 -23.62 -6.29 -9.60
N THR A 269 -24.20 -5.08 -9.59
CA THR A 269 -25.21 -4.69 -10.58
C THR A 269 -24.62 -4.10 -11.88
N GLY A 270 -23.32 -3.91 -11.95
CA GLY A 270 -22.62 -3.28 -13.07
C GLY A 270 -22.46 -1.78 -12.92
N LYS A 271 -22.83 -1.21 -11.77
CA LYS A 271 -22.71 0.21 -11.50
C LYS A 271 -21.27 0.55 -11.12
N VAL A 272 -20.68 1.52 -11.79
CA VAL A 272 -19.30 1.96 -11.62
C VAL A 272 -19.24 3.19 -10.74
N SER A 273 -18.41 3.14 -9.70
CA SER A 273 -18.03 4.29 -8.88
C SER A 273 -16.56 4.65 -9.09
N ILE A 274 -16.25 5.95 -9.02
CA ILE A 274 -14.90 6.49 -9.09
C ILE A 274 -14.67 7.34 -7.85
N ASP A 275 -13.77 6.90 -7.01
CA ASP A 275 -13.49 7.54 -5.72
C ASP A 275 -12.01 7.87 -5.57
N GLU A 276 -11.69 8.77 -4.66
CA GLU A 276 -10.32 8.96 -4.19
C GLU A 276 -9.80 7.64 -3.58
N LYS A 277 -8.61 7.20 -4.00
CA LYS A 277 -7.95 6.03 -3.43
C LYS A 277 -7.64 6.31 -1.96
N LYS A 278 -8.31 5.62 -1.06
CA LYS A 278 -8.02 5.70 0.37
C LYS A 278 -6.63 5.14 0.63
N GLN A 279 -5.79 5.93 1.29
CA GLN A 279 -4.50 5.44 1.76
C GLN A 279 -4.72 4.43 2.90
N PRO A 280 -3.92 3.36 2.99
CA PRO A 280 -4.05 2.36 4.05
C PRO A 280 -3.96 2.95 5.46
N PHE A 281 -3.26 4.10 5.60
CA PHE A 281 -3.15 4.88 6.83
C PHE A 281 -3.56 6.31 6.53
N ASP A 282 -4.83 6.63 6.75
CA ASP A 282 -5.29 8.00 6.70
C ASP A 282 -4.93 8.70 8.02
N TRP A 283 -3.79 9.39 8.02
CA TRP A 283 -3.31 10.18 9.17
C TRP A 283 -4.26 11.30 9.58
N LYS A 284 -5.17 11.69 8.68
CA LYS A 284 -6.17 12.73 8.94
C LYS A 284 -7.34 12.25 9.79
N ASN A 285 -7.57 10.94 9.87
CA ASN A 285 -8.83 10.39 10.39
C ASN A 285 -8.68 9.39 11.54
N GLN A 286 -7.57 9.38 12.28
CA GLN A 286 -7.48 8.46 13.42
C GLN A 286 -8.49 8.79 14.55
N ASP A 287 -9.07 10.01 14.61
CA ASP A 287 -9.99 10.43 15.68
C ASP A 287 -11.12 11.39 15.27
N LYS A 288 -11.40 11.61 14.01
CA LYS A 288 -12.53 12.48 13.63
C LYS A 288 -13.58 11.71 12.83
N LYS A 289 -14.70 11.42 13.51
CA LYS A 289 -15.98 11.14 12.86
C LYS A 289 -16.26 12.22 11.83
N ASP A 290 -16.49 11.80 10.58
CA ASP A 290 -17.18 12.54 9.53
C ASP A 290 -16.78 14.02 9.34
N VAL A 291 -15.59 14.26 8.76
CA VAL A 291 -15.42 15.46 7.96
C VAL A 291 -16.23 15.23 6.67
N LYS A 292 -17.43 15.81 6.65
CA LYS A 292 -18.30 15.81 5.48
C LYS A 292 -17.49 16.31 4.28
N ASP A 293 -17.55 15.57 3.21
CA ASP A 293 -16.95 15.73 1.87
C ASP A 293 -17.24 17.07 1.16
N LYS A 294 -17.19 18.21 1.88
CA LYS A 294 -17.67 19.49 1.35
C LYS A 294 -16.67 20.33 0.59
N ASP A 295 -15.38 20.01 0.65
CA ASP A 295 -14.35 20.78 -0.06
C ASP A 295 -13.36 19.87 -0.81
N LYS A 296 -13.88 19.06 -1.75
CA LYS A 296 -12.99 18.44 -2.74
C LYS A 296 -12.55 19.53 -3.72
N ASP A 297 -11.37 20.07 -3.53
CA ASP A 297 -10.76 21.08 -4.44
C ASP A 297 -10.44 20.53 -5.84
N PHE A 298 -10.83 19.28 -6.16
CA PHE A 298 -10.54 18.61 -7.44
C PHE A 298 -11.80 18.11 -8.14
N ASN A 299 -11.73 18.02 -9.45
CA ASN A 299 -12.75 17.38 -10.28
C ASN A 299 -12.23 16.07 -10.87
N ILE A 300 -13.11 15.09 -11.04
CA ILE A 300 -12.80 13.82 -11.70
C ILE A 300 -13.40 13.86 -13.11
N TYR A 301 -12.58 13.50 -14.10
CA TYR A 301 -12.98 13.31 -15.48
C TYR A 301 -12.71 11.88 -15.92
N TYR A 302 -13.56 11.30 -16.76
CA TYR A 302 -13.45 9.91 -17.17
C TYR A 302 -13.86 9.65 -18.59
N THR A 303 -13.43 8.50 -19.13
CA THR A 303 -13.85 7.93 -20.41
C THR A 303 -14.30 6.49 -20.21
N THR A 304 -15.15 5.97 -21.11
CA THR A 304 -15.68 4.60 -21.05
C THR A 304 -15.28 3.73 -22.25
N ASP A 305 -14.43 4.27 -23.12
CA ASP A 305 -13.92 3.65 -24.33
C ASP A 305 -12.40 3.39 -24.31
N GLY A 306 -11.76 3.65 -23.14
CA GLY A 306 -10.33 3.50 -22.95
C GLY A 306 -9.49 4.65 -23.51
N SER A 307 -10.10 5.70 -24.07
CA SER A 307 -9.39 6.91 -24.48
C SER A 307 -8.83 7.67 -23.26
N GLU A 308 -7.85 8.55 -23.48
CA GLU A 308 -7.23 9.33 -22.39
C GLU A 308 -8.19 10.41 -21.88
N PRO A 309 -8.57 10.41 -20.57
CA PRO A 309 -9.45 11.40 -20.00
C PRO A 309 -8.75 12.75 -19.79
N GLY A 310 -9.48 13.83 -19.97
CA GLY A 310 -9.02 15.20 -19.74
C GLY A 310 -10.18 16.13 -19.40
N ILE A 311 -9.92 17.43 -19.34
CA ILE A 311 -10.90 18.45 -18.93
C ILE A 311 -12.16 18.49 -19.84
N ASN A 312 -12.04 17.99 -21.08
CA ASN A 312 -13.13 17.89 -22.04
C ASN A 312 -13.86 16.54 -22.02
N SER A 313 -13.42 15.60 -21.17
CA SER A 313 -14.08 14.31 -20.99
C SER A 313 -15.30 14.42 -20.08
N LEU A 314 -16.05 13.33 -19.91
CA LEU A 314 -17.20 13.30 -19.01
C LEU A 314 -16.75 13.65 -17.58
N LYS A 315 -17.44 14.59 -16.94
CA LYS A 315 -17.21 14.91 -15.54
C LYS A 315 -17.97 13.91 -14.67
N TYR A 316 -17.28 13.33 -13.69
CA TYR A 316 -17.89 12.40 -12.77
C TYR A 316 -18.72 13.13 -11.69
N ASN A 317 -20.01 12.86 -11.69
CA ASN A 317 -20.97 13.44 -10.75
C ASN A 317 -21.65 12.39 -9.85
N GLY A 318 -21.25 11.13 -9.96
CA GLY A 318 -21.79 10.00 -9.22
C GLY A 318 -21.73 8.70 -9.99
N PRO A 319 -22.08 7.58 -9.38
CA PRO A 319 -22.02 6.26 -9.99
C PRO A 319 -22.88 6.16 -11.26
N PHE A 320 -22.37 5.43 -12.27
CA PHE A 320 -23.02 5.23 -13.58
C PHE A 320 -22.97 3.74 -13.98
N GLU A 321 -23.85 3.34 -14.89
CA GLU A 321 -23.91 1.95 -15.39
C GLU A 321 -22.93 1.76 -16.56
N LYS A 322 -22.19 0.65 -16.52
CA LYS A 322 -21.32 0.20 -17.60
C LYS A 322 -21.13 -1.32 -17.51
N GLU A 323 -21.58 -2.04 -18.54
CA GLU A 323 -21.48 -3.50 -18.54
C GLU A 323 -20.06 -4.01 -18.75
N GLN A 324 -19.42 -3.63 -19.84
CA GLN A 324 -18.07 -4.08 -20.19
C GLN A 324 -17.26 -2.94 -20.79
N GLY A 325 -15.95 -2.97 -20.61
CA GLY A 325 -15.03 -2.07 -21.29
C GLY A 325 -13.94 -1.52 -20.40
N THR A 326 -13.14 -0.65 -20.97
CA THR A 326 -12.05 0.02 -20.26
C THR A 326 -12.48 1.40 -19.83
N ILE A 327 -12.46 1.64 -18.53
CA ILE A 327 -12.69 2.95 -17.95
C ILE A 327 -11.35 3.56 -17.60
N LYS A 328 -11.13 4.79 -18.00
CA LYS A 328 -10.03 5.61 -17.55
C LYS A 328 -10.56 6.83 -16.84
N ALA A 329 -9.92 7.20 -15.72
CA ALA A 329 -10.30 8.37 -14.94
C ALA A 329 -9.06 9.15 -14.50
N VAL A 330 -9.23 10.47 -14.38
CA VAL A 330 -8.19 11.39 -13.91
C VAL A 330 -8.79 12.43 -12.97
N ALA A 331 -8.10 12.72 -11.87
CA ALA A 331 -8.40 13.87 -11.02
C ALA A 331 -7.65 15.11 -11.53
N ILE A 332 -8.30 16.26 -11.54
CA ILE A 332 -7.70 17.55 -11.87
C ILE A 332 -7.91 18.51 -10.69
N LEU A 333 -6.78 18.98 -10.10
CA LEU A 333 -6.74 19.88 -8.97
C LEU A 333 -6.14 21.22 -9.39
N LYS A 334 -6.93 22.30 -9.36
CA LYS A 334 -6.46 23.67 -9.70
C LYS A 334 -5.68 23.74 -11.04
N GLY A 335 -6.06 22.91 -12.02
CA GLY A 335 -5.40 22.82 -13.32
C GLY A 335 -4.29 21.77 -13.42
N ASP A 336 -3.75 21.29 -12.29
CA ASP A 336 -2.78 20.18 -12.27
C ASP A 336 -3.51 18.85 -12.56
N ARG A 337 -3.01 18.09 -13.55
CA ARG A 337 -3.54 16.78 -13.93
C ARG A 337 -2.87 15.66 -13.11
N GLY A 338 -3.68 14.79 -12.49
CA GLY A 338 -3.22 13.62 -11.76
C GLY A 338 -2.83 12.45 -12.65
N ALA A 339 -2.48 11.35 -12.02
CA ALA A 339 -2.27 10.07 -12.70
C ALA A 339 -3.60 9.51 -13.22
N VAL A 340 -3.57 8.95 -14.43
CA VAL A 340 -4.74 8.28 -14.99
C VAL A 340 -4.87 6.91 -14.35
N GLN A 341 -6.03 6.66 -13.74
CA GLN A 341 -6.41 5.33 -13.31
C GLN A 341 -7.14 4.62 -14.45
N THR A 342 -6.75 3.36 -14.69
CA THR A 342 -7.39 2.51 -15.69
C THR A 342 -7.95 1.27 -15.01
N GLU A 343 -9.20 0.93 -15.31
CA GLU A 343 -9.82 -0.32 -14.85
C GLU A 343 -10.62 -0.96 -15.99
N VAL A 344 -10.49 -2.27 -16.13
CA VAL A 344 -11.35 -3.06 -17.03
C VAL A 344 -12.54 -3.55 -16.21
N VAL A 345 -13.71 -3.05 -16.53
CA VAL A 345 -14.96 -3.47 -15.91
C VAL A 345 -15.57 -4.63 -16.68
N GLY A 346 -16.09 -5.59 -15.92
CA GLY A 346 -16.62 -6.83 -16.44
C GLY A 346 -18.14 -6.84 -16.58
N ILE A 347 -18.66 -8.03 -16.79
CA ILE A 347 -20.09 -8.30 -16.84
C ILE A 347 -20.69 -8.15 -15.43
N ALA A 348 -21.84 -7.48 -15.35
CA ALA A 348 -22.60 -7.39 -14.10
C ALA A 348 -22.95 -8.78 -13.56
N LYS A 349 -22.72 -8.99 -12.25
CA LYS A 349 -22.80 -10.30 -11.59
C LYS A 349 -24.19 -10.63 -11.02
N ASN A 350 -25.14 -9.73 -11.13
CA ASN A 350 -26.49 -9.87 -10.56
C ASN A 350 -27.27 -11.06 -11.12
N LYS A 351 -26.91 -11.54 -12.33
CA LYS A 351 -27.53 -12.71 -12.98
C LYS A 351 -26.68 -13.97 -12.89
N TRP A 352 -25.47 -13.87 -12.33
CA TRP A 352 -24.58 -15.01 -12.25
C TRP A 352 -25.08 -16.05 -11.23
N LYS A 353 -24.87 -17.31 -11.57
CA LYS A 353 -25.21 -18.46 -10.71
C LYS A 353 -24.12 -19.51 -10.83
N LEU A 354 -24.03 -20.37 -9.84
CA LEU A 354 -23.25 -21.60 -9.98
C LEU A 354 -23.89 -22.46 -11.07
N ALA A 355 -23.11 -22.91 -12.05
CA ALA A 355 -23.56 -23.84 -13.08
C ALA A 355 -23.62 -25.27 -12.55
N GLU A 356 -22.83 -25.58 -11.53
CA GLU A 356 -22.80 -26.83 -10.79
C GLU A 356 -22.81 -26.51 -9.30
N SER A 357 -23.49 -27.33 -8.49
CA SER A 357 -23.43 -27.16 -7.04
C SER A 357 -21.98 -27.31 -6.55
N LYS A 358 -21.51 -26.35 -5.80
CA LYS A 358 -20.21 -26.37 -5.14
C LYS A 358 -20.39 -26.05 -3.67
N GLU A 359 -19.88 -26.93 -2.84
CA GLU A 359 -19.85 -26.70 -1.42
C GLU A 359 -18.64 -25.85 -1.05
N GLY A 360 -18.83 -24.99 -0.09
CA GLY A 360 -17.79 -24.19 0.54
C GLY A 360 -17.77 -24.48 2.03
N THR A 361 -16.68 -24.14 2.69
CA THR A 361 -16.63 -24.23 4.15
C THR A 361 -17.68 -23.32 4.80
N LYS A 362 -18.10 -23.62 6.03
CA LYS A 362 -19.27 -23.05 6.73
C LYS A 362 -19.47 -21.53 6.59
N ASN A 363 -18.38 -20.76 6.44
CA ASN A 363 -18.44 -19.29 6.36
C ASN A 363 -17.95 -18.74 5.01
N HIS A 364 -17.65 -19.60 4.02
CA HIS A 364 -17.00 -19.23 2.77
C HIS A 364 -17.68 -19.94 1.59
N SER A 365 -18.95 -19.60 1.34
CA SER A 365 -19.74 -20.20 0.26
C SER A 365 -19.20 -19.87 -1.13
N ALA A 366 -19.56 -20.67 -2.13
CA ALA A 366 -19.07 -20.49 -3.49
C ALA A 366 -19.53 -19.18 -4.14
N GLU A 367 -20.66 -18.61 -3.71
CA GLU A 367 -21.17 -17.32 -4.17
C GLU A 367 -20.26 -16.14 -3.79
N ALA A 368 -19.46 -16.28 -2.72
CA ALA A 368 -18.49 -15.28 -2.33
C ALA A 368 -17.38 -15.08 -3.37
N ALA A 369 -17.19 -16.00 -4.31
CA ALA A 369 -16.26 -15.85 -5.42
C ALA A 369 -16.71 -14.86 -6.51
N PHE A 370 -17.97 -14.37 -6.45
CA PHE A 370 -18.54 -13.44 -7.43
C PHE A 370 -19.59 -12.48 -6.84
N ASP A 371 -19.44 -12.12 -5.58
CA ASP A 371 -20.36 -11.22 -4.88
C ASP A 371 -20.03 -9.73 -5.01
N ALA A 372 -18.93 -9.40 -5.70
CA ALA A 372 -18.34 -8.07 -5.87
C ALA A 372 -17.80 -7.48 -4.56
N ASN A 373 -17.42 -8.33 -3.60
CA ASN A 373 -16.83 -7.93 -2.33
C ASN A 373 -15.49 -8.65 -2.10
N PRO A 374 -14.35 -8.07 -2.40
CA PRO A 374 -13.05 -8.73 -2.27
C PRO A 374 -12.63 -9.04 -0.81
N LYS A 375 -13.45 -8.68 0.18
CA LYS A 375 -13.24 -9.04 1.60
C LYS A 375 -13.86 -10.37 1.97
N THR A 376 -14.79 -10.86 1.18
CA THR A 376 -15.35 -12.21 1.25
C THR A 376 -14.61 -13.12 0.28
N PHE A 377 -14.65 -14.42 0.50
CA PHE A 377 -14.06 -15.39 -0.42
C PHE A 377 -14.70 -16.74 -0.29
N TRP A 378 -14.73 -17.48 -1.38
CA TRP A 378 -15.01 -18.90 -1.37
C TRP A 378 -13.80 -19.69 -0.92
N GLN A 379 -14.01 -20.72 -0.08
CA GLN A 379 -13.02 -21.72 0.27
C GLN A 379 -13.62 -23.10 0.03
N SER A 380 -12.97 -23.90 -0.81
CA SER A 380 -13.41 -25.24 -1.10
C SER A 380 -13.29 -26.16 0.13
N GLU A 381 -14.21 -27.09 0.30
CA GLU A 381 -14.09 -28.15 1.31
C GLU A 381 -13.05 -29.20 0.92
N ASN A 382 -12.92 -29.47 -0.36
CA ASN A 382 -11.92 -30.39 -0.87
C ASN A 382 -10.52 -29.77 -0.83
N GLN A 383 -9.53 -30.55 -0.40
CA GLN A 383 -8.14 -30.11 -0.24
C GLN A 383 -7.20 -30.57 -1.36
N ASN A 384 -7.72 -31.17 -2.43
CA ASN A 384 -6.90 -31.64 -3.54
C ASN A 384 -7.16 -30.85 -4.82
N VAL A 385 -6.12 -30.57 -5.59
CA VAL A 385 -6.23 -30.06 -6.97
C VAL A 385 -6.18 -31.23 -7.96
N PRO A 386 -6.80 -31.15 -9.16
CA PRO A 386 -7.46 -29.95 -9.69
C PRO A 386 -8.84 -29.69 -9.08
N GLN A 387 -9.17 -28.41 -8.90
CA GLN A 387 -10.48 -27.94 -8.47
C GLN A 387 -10.99 -26.86 -9.39
N ASN A 388 -12.31 -26.83 -9.59
CA ASN A 388 -12.93 -25.85 -10.48
C ASN A 388 -14.11 -25.11 -9.84
N LEU A 389 -14.42 -23.96 -10.39
CA LEU A 389 -15.66 -23.23 -10.21
C LEU A 389 -16.30 -23.01 -11.57
N SER A 390 -17.55 -23.48 -11.74
CA SER A 390 -18.33 -23.35 -12.96
C SER A 390 -19.47 -22.35 -12.75
N LEU A 391 -19.57 -21.33 -13.61
CA LEU A 391 -20.52 -20.24 -13.50
C LEU A 391 -21.42 -20.20 -14.75
N ASP A 392 -22.72 -19.94 -14.56
CA ASP A 392 -23.67 -19.46 -15.58
C ASP A 392 -23.72 -17.93 -15.47
N LEU A 393 -23.28 -17.22 -16.49
CA LEU A 393 -23.25 -15.76 -16.53
C LEU A 393 -24.67 -15.15 -16.78
N GLY A 394 -25.69 -16.00 -16.96
CA GLY A 394 -27.08 -15.62 -17.14
C GLY A 394 -27.46 -15.26 -18.59
N ALA A 395 -26.49 -15.01 -19.47
CA ALA A 395 -26.69 -14.75 -20.89
C ALA A 395 -25.42 -15.08 -21.69
N LEU A 396 -25.52 -15.07 -23.02
CA LEU A 396 -24.37 -15.24 -23.91
C LEU A 396 -23.65 -13.88 -24.05
N TYR A 397 -22.37 -13.86 -23.66
CA TYR A 397 -21.49 -12.68 -23.73
C TYR A 397 -20.30 -12.93 -24.66
N THR A 398 -19.71 -11.85 -25.16
CA THR A 398 -18.41 -11.88 -25.81
C THR A 398 -17.35 -11.54 -24.75
N LEU A 399 -16.46 -12.48 -24.46
CA LEU A 399 -15.44 -12.36 -23.43
C LEU A 399 -14.07 -12.16 -24.06
N THR A 400 -13.28 -11.23 -23.52
CA THR A 400 -11.89 -10.96 -23.91
C THR A 400 -10.90 -11.31 -22.84
N GLY A 401 -11.37 -11.63 -21.64
CA GLY A 401 -10.52 -12.01 -20.53
C GLY A 401 -11.25 -12.29 -19.24
N MET A 402 -10.47 -12.61 -18.22
CA MET A 402 -10.92 -12.71 -16.85
C MET A 402 -9.99 -11.98 -15.89
N ALA A 403 -10.49 -11.63 -14.71
CA ALA A 403 -9.65 -11.23 -13.61
C ALA A 403 -9.95 -12.10 -12.38
N TYR A 404 -8.89 -12.41 -11.64
CA TYR A 404 -8.89 -13.15 -10.40
C TYR A 404 -8.36 -12.27 -9.27
N THR A 405 -9.14 -12.14 -8.20
CA THR A 405 -8.72 -11.49 -6.96
C THR A 405 -8.49 -12.56 -5.90
N PRO A 406 -7.26 -12.74 -5.42
CA PRO A 406 -6.96 -13.64 -4.32
C PRO A 406 -7.50 -13.09 -3.01
N GLN A 407 -7.81 -13.99 -2.07
CA GLN A 407 -8.13 -13.59 -0.70
C GLN A 407 -6.86 -13.07 0.02
N THR A 408 -7.05 -12.22 1.04
CA THR A 408 -5.96 -11.61 1.82
C THR A 408 -6.07 -11.90 3.32
N ALA A 409 -7.06 -12.67 3.75
CA ALA A 409 -7.31 -12.94 5.17
C ALA A 409 -6.29 -13.91 5.78
N PHE A 410 -5.72 -14.81 4.96
CA PHE A 410 -4.63 -15.70 5.34
C PHE A 410 -3.84 -16.14 4.09
N GLY A 411 -2.57 -16.47 4.24
CA GLY A 411 -1.64 -16.67 3.13
C GLY A 411 -1.73 -18.01 2.41
N GLY A 412 -2.94 -18.49 2.02
CA GLY A 412 -3.03 -19.81 1.40
C GLY A 412 -4.22 -20.05 0.49
N GLY A 413 -4.12 -21.08 -0.34
CA GLY A 413 -5.20 -21.54 -1.21
C GLY A 413 -5.41 -20.74 -2.48
N MET A 414 -4.51 -19.82 -2.83
CA MET A 414 -4.67 -18.96 -4.01
C MET A 414 -4.37 -19.74 -5.29
N MET A 415 -5.13 -19.49 -6.37
CA MET A 415 -4.87 -20.10 -7.67
C MET A 415 -3.54 -19.67 -8.25
N ALA A 416 -2.55 -20.57 -8.30
CA ALA A 416 -1.25 -20.30 -8.91
C ALA A 416 -1.24 -20.62 -10.40
N LYS A 417 -1.74 -21.79 -10.78
CA LYS A 417 -1.88 -22.22 -12.18
C LYS A 417 -3.25 -22.80 -12.46
N GLY A 418 -3.69 -22.68 -13.68
CA GLY A 418 -4.95 -23.26 -14.09
C GLY A 418 -5.31 -23.02 -15.53
N ILE A 419 -6.53 -23.40 -15.85
CA ILE A 419 -7.13 -23.24 -17.18
C ILE A 419 -8.50 -22.57 -17.08
N VAL A 420 -8.87 -21.89 -18.16
CA VAL A 420 -10.20 -21.34 -18.37
C VAL A 420 -10.86 -22.12 -19.51
N GLU A 421 -12.06 -22.59 -19.24
CA GLU A 421 -12.91 -23.29 -20.17
C GLU A 421 -14.22 -22.54 -20.34
N ILE A 422 -14.80 -22.63 -21.53
CA ILE A 422 -16.11 -22.04 -21.84
C ILE A 422 -17.06 -23.07 -22.37
N SER A 423 -18.35 -22.76 -22.27
CA SER A 423 -19.43 -23.54 -22.87
C SER A 423 -20.60 -22.64 -23.25
N ALA A 424 -21.31 -23.02 -24.30
CA ALA A 424 -22.55 -22.38 -24.71
C ALA A 424 -23.78 -23.02 -24.01
N ASP A 425 -23.70 -24.32 -23.70
CA ASP A 425 -24.82 -25.15 -23.21
C ASP A 425 -24.62 -25.71 -21.81
N GLY A 426 -23.47 -25.46 -21.19
CA GLY A 426 -23.08 -25.99 -19.87
C GLY A 426 -22.70 -27.47 -19.89
N LYS A 427 -22.66 -28.11 -21.05
CA LYS A 427 -22.37 -29.55 -21.18
C LYS A 427 -21.07 -29.84 -21.92
N LYS A 428 -20.82 -29.14 -23.02
CA LYS A 428 -19.58 -29.26 -23.79
C LYS A 428 -18.66 -28.12 -23.45
N TRP A 429 -17.49 -28.44 -22.93
CA TRP A 429 -16.47 -27.48 -22.49
C TRP A 429 -15.28 -27.45 -23.43
N GLU A 430 -14.79 -26.24 -23.69
CA GLU A 430 -13.62 -25.98 -24.52
C GLU A 430 -12.62 -25.17 -23.70
N ALA A 431 -11.39 -25.64 -23.60
CA ALA A 431 -10.29 -24.91 -22.96
C ALA A 431 -9.79 -23.80 -23.89
N ILE A 432 -9.85 -22.55 -23.43
CA ILE A 432 -9.50 -21.37 -24.24
C ILE A 432 -8.19 -20.72 -23.82
N SER A 433 -7.80 -20.86 -22.57
CA SER A 433 -6.59 -20.24 -22.05
C SER A 433 -6.08 -20.98 -20.82
N ALA A 434 -4.75 -20.95 -20.63
CA ALA A 434 -4.09 -21.36 -19.41
C ALA A 434 -3.47 -20.11 -18.74
N PHE A 435 -3.29 -20.16 -17.44
CA PHE A 435 -2.66 -19.09 -16.67
C PHE A 435 -1.66 -19.64 -15.65
N GLU A 436 -0.68 -18.79 -15.32
CA GLU A 436 0.26 -18.99 -14.22
C GLU A 436 0.48 -17.63 -13.53
N PHE A 437 0.09 -17.54 -12.27
CA PHE A 437 0.21 -16.33 -11.46
C PHE A 437 1.33 -16.49 -10.43
N GLY A 438 2.36 -15.65 -10.52
CA GLY A 438 3.49 -15.67 -9.59
C GLY A 438 3.29 -14.79 -8.37
N ASN A 439 4.06 -15.10 -7.31
CA ASN A 439 4.20 -14.30 -6.09
C ASN A 439 2.89 -13.95 -5.36
N LEU A 440 1.89 -14.82 -5.41
CA LEU A 440 0.58 -14.54 -4.80
C LEU A 440 0.64 -14.48 -3.27
N VAL A 441 1.49 -15.29 -2.64
CA VAL A 441 1.60 -15.35 -1.17
C VAL A 441 2.07 -14.00 -0.61
N ASN A 442 3.12 -13.46 -1.19
CA ASN A 442 3.74 -12.21 -0.70
C ASN A 442 3.08 -10.95 -1.31
N ASN A 443 2.45 -11.08 -2.48
CA ASN A 443 1.74 -9.99 -3.15
C ASN A 443 0.39 -10.46 -3.69
N PRO A 444 -0.64 -10.62 -2.84
CA PRO A 444 -1.96 -11.11 -3.20
C PRO A 444 -2.82 -10.03 -3.90
N SER A 445 -2.35 -9.50 -5.01
CA SER A 445 -3.07 -8.50 -5.81
C SER A 445 -3.88 -9.14 -6.94
N LYS A 446 -4.90 -8.42 -7.43
CA LYS A 446 -5.74 -8.82 -8.58
C LYS A 446 -4.86 -9.16 -9.78
N ARG A 447 -5.13 -10.28 -10.44
CA ARG A 447 -4.47 -10.78 -11.65
C ARG A 447 -5.45 -10.76 -12.81
N SER A 448 -5.00 -10.26 -13.97
CA SER A 448 -5.79 -10.25 -15.21
C SER A 448 -5.21 -11.22 -16.22
N LEU A 449 -6.07 -12.00 -16.87
CA LEU A 449 -5.77 -12.89 -17.97
C LEU A 449 -6.55 -12.45 -19.19
N TYR A 450 -5.86 -12.11 -20.27
CA TYR A 450 -6.49 -11.76 -21.55
C TYR A 450 -6.47 -12.97 -22.49
N PHE A 451 -7.60 -13.24 -23.11
CA PHE A 451 -7.70 -14.34 -24.07
C PHE A 451 -7.03 -13.96 -25.39
N LYS A 452 -6.47 -14.94 -26.11
CA LYS A 452 -5.83 -14.71 -27.40
C LYS A 452 -6.78 -14.11 -28.44
N GLN A 453 -8.06 -14.43 -28.33
CA GLN A 453 -9.14 -13.89 -29.15
C GLN A 453 -10.41 -13.79 -28.32
N ALA A 454 -11.31 -12.91 -28.73
CA ALA A 454 -12.63 -12.80 -28.11
C ALA A 454 -13.44 -14.09 -28.34
N VAL A 455 -14.10 -14.59 -27.31
CA VAL A 455 -14.88 -15.83 -27.31
C VAL A 455 -16.31 -15.58 -26.88
N LYS A 456 -17.28 -16.33 -27.44
CA LYS A 456 -18.67 -16.25 -27.01
C LYS A 456 -18.97 -17.36 -26.03
N ALA A 457 -19.43 -16.99 -24.82
CA ALA A 457 -19.76 -17.95 -23.77
C ALA A 457 -20.95 -17.48 -22.91
N ARG A 458 -21.75 -18.42 -22.45
CA ARG A 458 -22.70 -18.23 -21.35
C ARG A 458 -22.16 -18.89 -20.07
N TYR A 459 -21.49 -20.02 -20.23
CA TYR A 459 -20.92 -20.75 -19.11
C TYR A 459 -19.40 -20.64 -19.15
N VAL A 460 -18.80 -20.43 -17.98
CA VAL A 460 -17.35 -20.37 -17.80
C VAL A 460 -16.95 -21.30 -16.67
N ARG A 461 -15.79 -21.93 -16.82
CA ARG A 461 -15.19 -22.76 -15.77
C ARG A 461 -13.75 -22.34 -15.58
N VAL A 462 -13.36 -22.09 -14.35
CA VAL A 462 -11.98 -21.85 -13.97
C VAL A 462 -11.51 -23.03 -13.14
N THR A 463 -10.48 -23.72 -13.64
CA THR A 463 -9.91 -24.91 -12.99
C THR A 463 -8.53 -24.57 -12.46
N ALA A 464 -8.36 -24.59 -11.12
CA ALA A 464 -7.06 -24.49 -10.47
C ALA A 464 -6.34 -25.86 -10.55
N GLN A 465 -5.13 -25.85 -11.09
CA GLN A 465 -4.24 -27.02 -11.19
C GLN A 465 -3.14 -26.98 -10.13
N GLU A 466 -2.71 -25.76 -9.72
CA GLU A 466 -1.77 -25.55 -8.63
C GLU A 466 -2.29 -24.43 -7.72
N ILE A 467 -2.00 -24.56 -6.43
CA ILE A 467 -2.39 -23.62 -5.38
C ILE A 467 -1.12 -23.07 -4.73
N ALA A 468 -1.10 -21.78 -4.42
CA ALA A 468 -0.04 -21.11 -3.68
C ALA A 468 -0.40 -20.96 -2.20
N GLY A 469 0.62 -20.94 -1.35
CA GLY A 469 0.52 -20.79 0.10
C GLY A 469 0.35 -22.09 0.88
N ASN A 470 0.18 -21.97 2.19
CA ASN A 470 0.21 -23.11 3.11
C ASN A 470 -1.12 -23.90 3.22
N SER A 471 -2.18 -23.42 2.58
CA SER A 471 -3.47 -24.11 2.53
C SER A 471 -3.55 -25.00 1.29
N GLN A 472 -4.19 -26.14 1.41
CA GLN A 472 -4.51 -27.03 0.27
C GLN A 472 -5.92 -26.80 -0.27
N ALA A 473 -6.77 -26.10 0.47
CA ALA A 473 -8.09 -25.71 0.01
C ALA A 473 -8.00 -24.54 -0.98
N LEU A 474 -8.71 -24.64 -2.12
CA LEU A 474 -8.78 -23.52 -3.09
C LEU A 474 -9.54 -22.34 -2.49
N THR A 475 -9.04 -21.13 -2.67
CA THR A 475 -9.70 -19.87 -2.27
C THR A 475 -9.82 -18.90 -3.44
N ILE A 476 -10.99 -18.25 -3.54
CA ILE A 476 -11.27 -17.24 -4.56
C ILE A 476 -12.04 -16.10 -3.88
N ALA A 477 -11.44 -14.90 -3.80
CA ALA A 477 -12.18 -13.72 -3.31
C ALA A 477 -13.09 -13.16 -4.41
N GLU A 478 -12.57 -13.00 -5.65
CA GLU A 478 -13.41 -12.53 -6.76
C GLU A 478 -12.95 -13.11 -8.10
N LEU A 479 -13.93 -13.39 -8.96
CA LEU A 479 -13.76 -13.63 -10.38
C LEU A 479 -14.55 -12.58 -11.17
N ASP A 480 -13.92 -12.00 -12.17
CA ASP A 480 -14.53 -11.10 -13.14
C ASP A 480 -14.31 -11.66 -14.55
N PHE A 481 -15.29 -11.49 -15.44
CA PHE A 481 -15.18 -11.76 -16.88
C PHE A 481 -15.53 -10.49 -17.63
N PHE A 482 -14.71 -10.14 -18.64
CA PHE A 482 -14.85 -8.92 -19.41
C PHE A 482 -14.63 -9.14 -20.90
#